data_97840f37aed2f8220449562d81afc28e
#
_entry.id   97840f37aed2f8220449562d81afc28e
#
_cell.length_a   1.000
_cell.length_b   1.000
_cell.length_c   1.000
_cell.angle_alpha   90.00
_cell.angle_beta   90.00
_cell.angle_gamma   90.00
#
_symmetry.space_group_name_H-M   'P 1'
#
loop_
_entity.id
_entity.type
_entity.pdbx_description
1 polymer ?
#
loop_
_entity_poly.entity_id
_entity_poly.type
_entity_poly.pdbx_seq_one_letter_code
_entity_poly.pdbx_strand_id
1 'polypeptide(L)'
;MRKDLIELKEMILNAGKEDLFLATQKKVMLNVILRLDKKMLSHEIEHKKSEERVNNILDAVLNISRFDYSVKACIEGKGDHFDALAKGINMLGDELQSSTISLHEKETLLKEIHHRVKNNLQVISSLLSLQSATINDPYSLEKFTESRNRIRSMAMVHEKLYHGSDLSRIDIRDYIVSLVNYLNSSYNQSSNPVAIDVDIGISTRLFAIDEAIPCGLIINELVTNAYKYAFQNKGKGNLYVGFHEKKEDGRKTVYTLEVKDNGRGLPPNVDVQTTPTLGLQLVSLLTEQLSGKLRVSRSKGTRFQVSFSPVTQMSSKL
;
A
#
# COMPACT_ATOMS: atom_id res chain seq x y z
N MET A 1 -5.51 -16.64 20.83
CA MET A 1 -4.63 -17.82 20.72
C MET A 1 -3.41 -17.75 21.64
N ARG A 2 -2.49 -16.75 21.55
CA ARG A 2 -1.32 -16.65 22.47
C ARG A 2 -1.73 -16.37 23.93
N LYS A 3 -2.77 -15.58 24.13
CA LYS A 3 -3.35 -15.25 25.45
C LYS A 3 -3.96 -16.51 26.08
N ASP A 4 -4.65 -17.29 25.30
CA ASP A 4 -5.29 -18.55 25.73
C ASP A 4 -4.23 -19.61 26.10
N LEU A 5 -3.08 -19.62 25.40
CA LEU A 5 -1.94 -20.49 25.69
C LEU A 5 -1.25 -20.13 27.01
N ILE A 6 -1.16 -18.85 27.34
CA ILE A 6 -0.63 -18.36 28.62
C ILE A 6 -1.58 -18.74 29.76
N GLU A 7 -2.88 -18.53 29.60
CA GLU A 7 -3.88 -18.94 30.59
C GLU A 7 -3.88 -20.46 30.82
N LEU A 8 -3.78 -21.25 29.73
CA LEU A 8 -3.70 -22.73 29.82
C LEU A 8 -2.43 -23.16 30.55
N LYS A 9 -1.29 -22.48 30.33
CA LYS A 9 -0.03 -22.73 31.03
C LYS A 9 -0.15 -22.44 32.52
N GLU A 10 -0.75 -21.36 32.90
CA GLU A 10 -1.01 -20.99 34.31
C GLU A 10 -1.95 -21.98 35.00
N MET A 11 -3.02 -22.40 34.32
CA MET A 11 -3.96 -23.43 34.82
C MET A 11 -3.24 -24.75 35.08
N ILE A 12 -2.37 -25.21 34.17
CA ILE A 12 -1.60 -26.44 34.32
C ILE A 12 -0.57 -26.35 35.46
N LEU A 13 0.05 -25.22 35.67
CA LEU A 13 1.02 -25.00 36.74
C LEU A 13 0.36 -24.95 38.12
N ASN A 14 -0.88 -24.45 38.20
CA ASN A 14 -1.62 -24.26 39.46
C ASN A 14 -2.44 -25.49 39.90
N ALA A 15 -2.60 -26.49 39.03
CA ALA A 15 -3.32 -27.72 39.40
C ALA A 15 -2.49 -28.63 40.33
N GLY A 16 -3.04 -29.01 41.50
CA GLY A 16 -2.39 -29.66 42.63
C GLY A 16 -1.54 -30.90 42.35
N LYS A 17 -0.75 -31.30 43.36
CA LYS A 17 0.41 -32.24 43.27
C LYS A 17 0.08 -33.69 43.57
N GLU A 18 -1.13 -34.22 43.44
CA GLU A 18 -1.51 -35.45 44.12
C GLU A 18 -1.35 -36.79 43.35
N ASP A 19 -0.85 -36.82 42.10
CA ASP A 19 -0.67 -38.10 41.41
C ASP A 19 0.55 -38.08 40.46
N LEU A 20 1.46 -39.06 40.58
CA LEU A 20 2.68 -39.18 39.74
C LEU A 20 2.34 -39.34 38.25
N PHE A 21 1.22 -40.02 37.94
CA PHE A 21 0.71 -40.15 36.59
C PHE A 21 0.24 -38.81 36.04
N LEU A 22 -0.48 -38.03 36.84
CA LEU A 22 -0.92 -36.68 36.51
C LEU A 22 0.25 -35.70 36.31
N ALA A 23 1.31 -35.83 37.12
CA ALA A 23 2.55 -35.05 36.98
C ALA A 23 3.26 -35.32 35.64
N THR A 24 3.27 -36.56 35.19
CA THR A 24 3.86 -36.94 33.89
C THR A 24 3.05 -36.38 32.72
N GLN A 25 1.73 -36.48 32.77
CA GLN A 25 0.86 -35.88 31.76
C GLN A 25 0.97 -34.35 31.73
N LYS A 26 1.04 -33.72 32.89
CA LYS A 26 1.28 -32.24 33.00
C LYS A 26 2.59 -31.86 32.34
N LYS A 27 3.67 -32.60 32.57
CA LYS A 27 4.99 -32.37 31.98
C LYS A 27 4.96 -32.48 30.44
N VAL A 28 4.23 -33.48 29.92
CA VAL A 28 4.04 -33.67 28.48
C VAL A 28 3.22 -32.50 27.89
N MET A 29 2.10 -32.13 28.51
CA MET A 29 1.26 -31.01 28.08
C MET A 29 2.03 -29.67 28.09
N LEU A 30 2.78 -29.42 29.19
CA LEU A 30 3.61 -28.22 29.28
C LEU A 30 4.65 -28.13 28.18
N ASN A 31 5.31 -29.27 27.85
CA ASN A 31 6.28 -29.35 26.75
C ASN A 31 5.64 -29.12 25.38
N VAL A 32 4.43 -29.60 25.18
CA VAL A 32 3.66 -29.35 23.93
C VAL A 32 3.31 -27.84 23.82
N ILE A 33 2.83 -27.26 24.92
CA ILE A 33 2.49 -25.81 24.95
C ILE A 33 3.74 -24.97 24.67
N LEU A 34 4.87 -25.27 25.30
CA LEU A 34 6.13 -24.57 25.07
C LEU A 34 6.63 -24.70 23.64
N ARG A 35 6.46 -25.87 23.01
CA ARG A 35 6.78 -26.07 21.59
C ARG A 35 5.86 -25.25 20.67
N LEU A 36 4.57 -25.21 20.97
CA LEU A 36 3.60 -24.43 20.21
C LEU A 36 3.87 -22.93 20.35
N ASP A 37 4.12 -22.43 21.56
CA ASP A 37 4.44 -21.03 21.81
C ASP A 37 5.73 -20.62 21.07
N LYS A 38 6.78 -21.45 21.12
CA LYS A 38 8.02 -21.22 20.38
C LYS A 38 7.80 -21.24 18.85
N LYS A 39 6.97 -22.13 18.34
CA LYS A 39 6.64 -22.21 16.92
C LYS A 39 5.80 -21.01 16.46
N MET A 40 4.86 -20.57 17.29
CA MET A 40 4.07 -19.35 17.03
C MET A 40 4.95 -18.10 17.03
N LEU A 41 5.85 -17.98 18.02
CA LEU A 41 6.78 -16.85 18.10
C LEU A 41 7.72 -16.81 16.89
N SER A 42 8.26 -17.96 16.46
CA SER A 42 9.10 -18.03 15.26
C SER A 42 8.32 -17.61 14.00
N HIS A 43 7.06 -18.03 13.88
CA HIS A 43 6.21 -17.67 12.75
C HIS A 43 5.88 -16.17 12.75
N GLU A 44 5.59 -15.57 13.91
CA GLU A 44 5.37 -14.12 14.04
C GLU A 44 6.64 -13.31 13.65
N ILE A 45 7.83 -13.79 14.06
CA ILE A 45 9.12 -13.16 13.73
C ILE A 45 9.41 -13.26 12.23
N GLU A 46 9.23 -14.43 11.62
CA GLU A 46 9.41 -14.60 10.17
C GLU A 46 8.45 -13.74 9.38
N HIS A 47 7.20 -13.68 9.83
CA HIS A 47 6.18 -12.87 9.22
C HIS A 47 6.54 -11.38 9.23
N LYS A 48 6.94 -10.85 10.39
CA LYS A 48 7.37 -9.46 10.54
C LYS A 48 8.57 -9.15 9.65
N LYS A 49 9.56 -10.04 9.59
CA LYS A 49 10.72 -9.88 8.68
C LYS A 49 10.33 -9.85 7.21
N SER A 50 9.40 -10.70 6.78
CA SER A 50 8.90 -10.69 5.40
C SER A 50 8.19 -9.39 5.07
N GLU A 51 7.39 -8.85 5.99
CA GLU A 51 6.71 -7.57 5.85
C GLU A 51 7.71 -6.40 5.74
N GLU A 52 8.75 -6.37 6.58
CA GLU A 52 9.81 -5.37 6.52
C GLU A 52 10.57 -5.41 5.17
N ARG A 53 10.83 -6.60 4.63
CA ARG A 53 11.48 -6.77 3.32
C ARG A 53 10.62 -6.26 2.16
N VAL A 54 9.31 -6.56 2.19
CA VAL A 54 8.36 -6.03 1.19
C VAL A 54 8.35 -4.51 1.22
N ASN A 55 8.32 -3.91 2.42
CA ASN A 55 8.33 -2.45 2.57
C ASN A 55 9.61 -1.82 2.03
N ASN A 56 10.77 -2.42 2.32
CA ASN A 56 12.04 -1.95 1.80
C ASN A 56 12.10 -2.00 0.26
N ILE A 57 11.57 -3.06 -0.34
CA ILE A 57 11.46 -3.19 -1.79
C ILE A 57 10.51 -2.12 -2.38
N LEU A 58 9.36 -1.92 -1.73
CA LEU A 58 8.39 -0.89 -2.14
C LEU A 58 8.97 0.51 -2.04
N ASP A 59 9.74 0.81 -0.99
CA ASP A 59 10.41 2.10 -0.82
C ASP A 59 11.41 2.36 -1.95
N ALA A 60 12.25 1.37 -2.29
CA ALA A 60 13.16 1.48 -3.43
C ALA A 60 12.41 1.70 -4.76
N VAL A 61 11.30 1.00 -4.99
CA VAL A 61 10.45 1.19 -6.19
C VAL A 61 9.84 2.58 -6.23
N LEU A 62 9.35 3.08 -5.07
CA LEU A 62 8.82 4.45 -4.95
C LEU A 62 9.88 5.50 -5.29
N ASN A 63 11.10 5.34 -4.79
CA ASN A 63 12.18 6.27 -5.08
C ASN A 63 12.60 6.22 -6.56
N ILE A 64 12.70 5.03 -7.16
CA ILE A 64 12.94 4.88 -8.61
C ILE A 64 11.85 5.60 -9.42
N SER A 65 10.57 5.49 -9.02
CA SER A 65 9.48 6.16 -9.72
C SER A 65 9.50 7.69 -9.62
N ARG A 66 10.29 8.24 -8.69
CA ARG A 66 10.57 9.68 -8.51
C ARG A 66 11.87 10.14 -9.13
N PHE A 67 12.53 9.28 -9.90
CA PHE A 67 13.88 9.53 -10.45
C PHE A 67 14.98 9.65 -9.39
N ASP A 68 14.73 9.23 -8.15
CA ASP A 68 15.77 9.07 -7.13
C ASP A 68 16.26 7.62 -7.15
N TYR A 69 17.40 7.41 -7.73
CA TYR A 69 18.04 6.09 -7.89
C TYR A 69 19.05 5.79 -6.78
N SER A 70 19.22 6.68 -5.81
CA SER A 70 20.19 6.53 -4.71
C SER A 70 19.75 5.47 -3.69
N VAL A 71 18.43 5.28 -3.53
CA VAL A 71 17.86 4.33 -2.59
C VAL A 71 17.84 2.93 -3.20
N LYS A 72 18.48 1.99 -2.52
CA LYS A 72 18.56 0.58 -2.94
C LYS A 72 17.74 -0.32 -2.04
N ALA A 73 17.10 -1.32 -2.65
CA ALA A 73 16.46 -2.39 -1.92
C ALA A 73 17.52 -3.27 -1.23
N CYS A 74 17.27 -3.62 0.03
CA CYS A 74 18.18 -4.43 0.84
C CYS A 74 18.20 -5.89 0.34
N ILE A 75 19.39 -6.45 0.16
CA ILE A 75 19.63 -7.86 -0.18
C ILE A 75 20.18 -8.54 1.06
N GLU A 76 19.42 -9.46 1.63
CA GLU A 76 19.83 -10.18 2.85
C GLU A 76 20.76 -11.38 2.59
N GLY A 77 20.96 -11.76 1.32
CA GLY A 77 21.84 -12.86 0.96
C GLY A 77 21.24 -14.27 1.19
N LYS A 78 19.94 -14.36 1.36
CA LYS A 78 19.22 -15.64 1.58
C LYS A 78 19.00 -16.42 0.29
N GLY A 79 19.19 -15.80 -0.87
CA GLY A 79 18.97 -16.43 -2.17
C GLY A 79 17.50 -16.71 -2.47
N ASP A 80 16.58 -16.10 -1.76
CA ASP A 80 15.15 -16.26 -1.92
C ASP A 80 14.56 -15.27 -2.96
N HIS A 81 13.24 -15.33 -3.16
CA HIS A 81 12.54 -14.49 -4.14
C HIS A 81 12.63 -12.99 -3.83
N PHE A 82 12.72 -12.61 -2.55
CA PHE A 82 12.89 -11.21 -2.15
C PHE A 82 14.27 -10.68 -2.54
N ASP A 83 15.31 -11.48 -2.37
CA ASP A 83 16.66 -11.13 -2.82
C ASP A 83 16.72 -10.99 -4.35
N ALA A 84 16.02 -11.86 -5.09
CA ALA A 84 15.94 -11.76 -6.54
C ALA A 84 15.22 -10.47 -6.99
N LEU A 85 14.10 -10.11 -6.33
CA LEU A 85 13.38 -8.87 -6.57
C LEU A 85 14.22 -7.64 -6.23
N ALA A 86 14.86 -7.62 -5.06
CA ALA A 86 15.73 -6.54 -4.64
C ALA A 86 16.89 -6.32 -5.63
N LYS A 87 17.54 -7.39 -6.10
CA LYS A 87 18.57 -7.32 -7.14
C LYS A 87 18.04 -6.74 -8.43
N GLY A 88 16.88 -7.22 -8.91
CA GLY A 88 16.26 -6.72 -10.14
C GLY A 88 15.96 -5.22 -10.07
N ILE A 89 15.43 -4.76 -8.93
CA ILE A 89 15.11 -3.35 -8.69
C ILE A 89 16.39 -2.51 -8.59
N ASN A 90 17.43 -3.00 -7.91
CA ASN A 90 18.69 -2.30 -7.80
C ASN A 90 19.40 -2.17 -9.16
N MET A 91 19.41 -3.24 -9.98
CA MET A 91 19.94 -3.20 -11.34
C MET A 91 19.20 -2.18 -12.21
N LEU A 92 17.86 -2.12 -12.10
CA LEU A 92 17.08 -1.10 -12.79
C LEU A 92 17.49 0.31 -12.35
N GLY A 93 17.62 0.56 -11.05
CA GLY A 93 18.08 1.85 -10.52
C GLY A 93 19.45 2.24 -11.07
N ASP A 94 20.39 1.30 -11.13
CA ASP A 94 21.74 1.52 -11.68
C ASP A 94 21.72 1.83 -13.17
N GLU A 95 20.92 1.11 -13.96
CA GLU A 95 20.78 1.33 -15.41
C GLU A 95 20.20 2.72 -15.70
N LEU A 96 19.21 3.15 -14.92
CA LEU A 96 18.60 4.48 -15.05
C LEU A 96 19.57 5.61 -14.63
N GLN A 97 20.38 5.40 -13.59
CA GLN A 97 21.36 6.37 -13.12
C GLN A 97 22.52 6.58 -14.09
N SER A 98 22.93 5.56 -14.83
CA SER A 98 24.08 5.62 -15.74
C SER A 98 23.84 6.40 -17.05
N SER A 99 22.60 6.81 -17.33
CA SER A 99 22.23 7.49 -18.57
C SER A 99 22.37 9.01 -18.46
N THR A 100 23.58 9.56 -18.68
CA THR A 100 23.89 11.02 -18.79
C THR A 100 23.66 11.54 -20.21
N ILE A 101 22.88 12.65 -20.38
CA ILE A 101 22.38 13.04 -21.71
C ILE A 101 22.18 14.54 -21.98
N SER A 102 22.28 14.89 -23.31
CA SER A 102 22.09 16.19 -23.95
C SER A 102 20.61 16.61 -24.11
N LEU A 103 20.32 17.90 -24.23
CA LEU A 103 18.97 18.51 -24.17
C LEU A 103 17.96 17.98 -25.21
N HIS A 104 18.41 17.59 -26.39
CA HIS A 104 17.53 17.13 -27.48
C HIS A 104 17.11 15.65 -27.33
N GLU A 105 17.89 14.88 -26.60
CA GLU A 105 17.61 13.48 -26.30
C GLU A 105 16.70 13.31 -25.06
N LYS A 106 16.53 14.37 -24.25
CA LYS A 106 15.76 14.29 -23.00
C LYS A 106 14.33 13.78 -23.16
N GLU A 107 13.60 14.25 -24.16
CA GLU A 107 12.20 13.85 -24.34
C GLU A 107 12.07 12.39 -24.77
N THR A 108 12.94 11.95 -25.69
CA THR A 108 12.96 10.55 -26.16
C THR A 108 13.34 9.61 -25.04
N LEU A 109 14.30 10.03 -24.22
CA LEU A 109 14.75 9.27 -23.06
C LEU A 109 13.73 9.22 -21.93
N LEU A 110 13.05 10.32 -21.64
CA LEU A 110 11.96 10.31 -20.67
C LEU A 110 10.88 9.30 -21.08
N LYS A 111 10.53 9.25 -22.37
CA LYS A 111 9.63 8.21 -22.90
C LYS A 111 10.15 6.81 -22.66
N GLU A 112 11.42 6.57 -22.97
CA GLU A 112 12.00 5.25 -22.78
C GLU A 112 12.12 4.88 -21.30
N ILE A 113 12.49 5.83 -20.42
CA ILE A 113 12.50 5.61 -18.98
C ILE A 113 11.11 5.22 -18.47
N HIS A 114 10.06 5.97 -18.83
CA HIS A 114 8.70 5.63 -18.43
C HIS A 114 8.27 4.26 -18.95
N HIS A 115 8.65 3.91 -20.18
CA HIS A 115 8.43 2.58 -20.74
C HIS A 115 9.12 1.49 -19.93
N ARG A 116 10.41 1.68 -19.62
CA ARG A 116 11.19 0.71 -18.84
C ARG A 116 10.66 0.58 -17.42
N VAL A 117 10.33 1.67 -16.75
CA VAL A 117 9.70 1.64 -15.41
C VAL A 117 8.37 0.88 -15.46
N LYS A 118 7.48 1.19 -16.42
CA LYS A 118 6.23 0.44 -16.62
C LYS A 118 6.49 -1.05 -16.80
N ASN A 119 7.39 -1.41 -17.72
CA ASN A 119 7.69 -2.81 -18.03
C ASN A 119 8.24 -3.55 -16.79
N ASN A 120 9.11 -2.92 -16.04
CA ASN A 120 9.69 -3.51 -14.83
C ASN A 120 8.66 -3.67 -13.71
N LEU A 121 7.78 -2.69 -13.52
CA LEU A 121 6.67 -2.80 -12.58
C LEU A 121 5.69 -3.92 -13.00
N GLN A 122 5.48 -4.13 -14.31
CA GLN A 122 4.71 -5.25 -14.82
C GLN A 122 5.39 -6.60 -14.56
N VAL A 123 6.70 -6.70 -14.74
CA VAL A 123 7.46 -7.92 -14.41
C VAL A 123 7.37 -8.22 -12.91
N ILE A 124 7.57 -7.23 -12.04
CA ILE A 124 7.43 -7.37 -10.60
C ILE A 124 6.01 -7.82 -10.23
N SER A 125 4.99 -7.20 -10.83
CA SER A 125 3.59 -7.58 -10.61
C SER A 125 3.31 -9.03 -11.04
N SER A 126 3.89 -9.46 -12.16
CA SER A 126 3.77 -10.84 -12.67
C SER A 126 4.47 -11.84 -11.75
N LEU A 127 5.67 -11.52 -11.26
CA LEU A 127 6.41 -12.34 -10.30
C LEU A 127 5.62 -12.49 -8.99
N LEU A 128 5.06 -11.40 -8.48
CA LEU A 128 4.18 -11.45 -7.29
C LEU A 128 2.94 -12.31 -7.54
N SER A 129 2.35 -12.26 -8.74
CA SER A 129 1.21 -13.11 -9.11
C SER A 129 1.58 -14.59 -9.16
N LEU A 130 2.74 -14.94 -9.74
CA LEU A 130 3.23 -16.31 -9.77
C LEU A 130 3.51 -16.84 -8.37
N GLN A 131 4.14 -16.03 -7.52
CA GLN A 131 4.40 -16.40 -6.13
C GLN A 131 3.10 -16.56 -5.33
N SER A 132 2.12 -15.67 -5.54
CA SER A 132 0.84 -15.76 -4.85
C SER A 132 0.08 -17.06 -5.17
N ALA A 133 0.29 -17.65 -6.35
CA ALA A 133 -0.34 -18.90 -6.74
C ALA A 133 0.17 -20.13 -5.95
N THR A 134 1.35 -20.03 -5.33
CA THR A 134 1.96 -21.10 -4.51
C THR A 134 1.72 -20.91 -3.01
N ILE A 135 1.12 -19.80 -2.60
CA ILE A 135 0.86 -19.48 -1.20
C ILE A 135 -0.46 -20.12 -0.75
N ASN A 136 -0.37 -21.03 0.22
CA ASN A 136 -1.55 -21.68 0.80
C ASN A 136 -2.09 -20.93 2.03
N ASP A 137 -1.31 -20.06 2.65
CA ASP A 137 -1.73 -19.27 3.80
C ASP A 137 -2.55 -18.04 3.35
N PRO A 138 -3.85 -17.95 3.75
CA PRO A 138 -4.72 -16.85 3.33
C PRO A 138 -4.21 -15.46 3.71
N TYR A 139 -3.54 -15.34 4.86
CA TYR A 139 -2.99 -14.06 5.32
C TYR A 139 -1.83 -13.59 4.43
N SER A 140 -0.88 -14.47 4.15
CA SER A 140 0.23 -14.18 3.24
C SER A 140 -0.26 -13.86 1.82
N LEU A 141 -1.24 -14.62 1.31
CA LEU A 141 -1.86 -14.37 0.01
C LEU A 141 -2.49 -12.97 -0.07
N GLU A 142 -3.17 -12.57 1.00
CA GLU A 142 -3.74 -11.22 1.11
C GLU A 142 -2.66 -10.14 1.03
N LYS A 143 -1.54 -10.30 1.77
CA LYS A 143 -0.42 -9.33 1.75
C LYS A 143 0.26 -9.24 0.38
N PHE A 144 0.44 -10.35 -0.31
CA PHE A 144 0.94 -10.35 -1.68
C PHE A 144 0.00 -9.62 -2.65
N THR A 145 -1.31 -9.83 -2.50
CA THR A 145 -2.33 -9.13 -3.30
C THR A 145 -2.31 -7.62 -3.05
N GLU A 146 -2.20 -7.17 -1.80
CA GLU A 146 -2.03 -5.75 -1.45
C GLU A 146 -0.78 -5.17 -2.13
N SER A 147 0.37 -5.82 -2.01
CA SER A 147 1.63 -5.38 -2.61
C SER A 147 1.54 -5.28 -4.14
N ARG A 148 0.94 -6.28 -4.78
CA ARG A 148 0.68 -6.28 -6.22
C ARG A 148 -0.19 -5.09 -6.65
N ASN A 149 -1.25 -4.79 -5.91
CA ASN A 149 -2.15 -3.67 -6.23
C ASN A 149 -1.44 -2.31 -6.07
N ARG A 150 -0.55 -2.16 -5.08
CA ARG A 150 0.30 -0.97 -4.93
C ARG A 150 1.21 -0.78 -6.16
N ILE A 151 1.92 -1.84 -6.55
CA ILE A 151 2.79 -1.81 -7.74
C ILE A 151 1.99 -1.52 -9.01
N ARG A 152 0.80 -2.10 -9.14
CA ARG A 152 -0.08 -1.83 -10.29
C ARG A 152 -0.53 -0.37 -10.34
N SER A 153 -0.87 0.23 -9.20
CA SER A 153 -1.23 1.65 -9.11
C SER A 153 -0.09 2.55 -9.62
N MET A 154 1.17 2.26 -9.23
CA MET A 154 2.34 2.99 -9.73
C MET A 154 2.54 2.78 -11.24
N ALA A 155 2.42 1.54 -11.73
CA ALA A 155 2.58 1.23 -13.15
C ALA A 155 1.57 1.98 -14.02
N MET A 156 0.34 2.17 -13.53
CA MET A 156 -0.70 2.92 -14.23
C MET A 156 -0.36 4.41 -14.39
N VAL A 157 0.35 5.02 -13.44
CA VAL A 157 0.86 6.41 -13.59
C VAL A 157 1.80 6.49 -14.79
N HIS A 158 2.80 5.60 -14.86
CA HIS A 158 3.77 5.58 -15.96
C HIS A 158 3.13 5.23 -17.31
N GLU A 159 2.08 4.42 -17.30
CA GLU A 159 1.31 4.11 -18.51
C GLU A 159 0.56 5.33 -19.04
N LYS A 160 -0.06 6.10 -18.16
CA LYS A 160 -0.80 7.33 -18.54
C LYS A 160 0.13 8.45 -19.01
N LEU A 161 1.33 8.57 -18.43
CA LEU A 161 2.35 9.53 -18.88
C LEU A 161 2.78 9.27 -20.32
N TYR A 162 2.94 8.01 -20.70
CA TYR A 162 3.36 7.65 -22.06
C TYR A 162 2.37 8.08 -23.14
N HIS A 163 1.07 8.07 -22.84
CA HIS A 163 0.01 8.47 -23.80
C HIS A 163 -0.28 9.97 -23.79
N GLY A 164 0.36 10.75 -22.88
CA GLY A 164 0.22 12.20 -22.81
C GLY A 164 1.15 12.95 -23.76
N SER A 165 0.76 14.18 -24.12
CA SER A 165 1.61 15.12 -24.86
C SER A 165 2.70 15.74 -23.98
N ASP A 166 2.55 15.71 -22.66
CA ASP A 166 3.51 16.17 -21.66
C ASP A 166 4.01 14.97 -20.86
N LEU A 167 5.30 14.66 -20.98
CA LEU A 167 5.93 13.48 -20.36
C LEU A 167 6.19 13.63 -18.85
N SER A 168 6.00 14.82 -18.32
CA SER A 168 6.20 15.14 -16.90
C SER A 168 4.91 15.22 -16.11
N ARG A 169 3.76 15.22 -16.80
CA ARG A 169 2.45 15.45 -16.20
C ARG A 169 1.40 14.43 -16.65
N ILE A 170 0.53 14.07 -15.72
CA ILE A 170 -0.53 13.08 -15.92
C ILE A 170 -1.91 13.72 -15.78
N ASP A 171 -2.86 13.31 -16.63
CA ASP A 171 -4.28 13.64 -16.39
C ASP A 171 -4.76 12.84 -15.15
N ILE A 172 -4.88 13.55 -14.04
CA ILE A 172 -5.22 12.96 -12.75
C ILE A 172 -6.65 12.39 -12.74
N ARG A 173 -7.58 12.97 -13.52
CA ARG A 173 -8.95 12.46 -13.65
C ARG A 173 -8.93 11.08 -14.28
N ASP A 174 -8.30 10.95 -15.44
CA ASP A 174 -8.20 9.68 -16.17
C ASP A 174 -7.47 8.61 -15.36
N TYR A 175 -6.45 9.04 -14.61
CA TYR A 175 -5.71 8.15 -13.73
C TYR A 175 -6.59 7.63 -12.59
N ILE A 176 -7.24 8.52 -11.81
CA ILE A 176 -8.08 8.13 -10.67
C ILE A 176 -9.24 7.23 -11.13
N VAL A 177 -9.94 7.59 -12.19
CA VAL A 177 -11.05 6.78 -12.73
C VAL A 177 -10.55 5.39 -13.11
N SER A 178 -9.42 5.30 -13.82
CA SER A 178 -8.84 4.01 -14.24
C SER A 178 -8.43 3.15 -13.04
N LEU A 179 -7.81 3.77 -12.03
CA LEU A 179 -7.40 3.10 -10.80
C LEU A 179 -8.58 2.57 -9.99
N VAL A 180 -9.61 3.40 -9.79
CA VAL A 180 -10.81 3.01 -9.05
C VAL A 180 -11.56 1.88 -9.75
N ASN A 181 -11.67 1.92 -11.08
CA ASN A 181 -12.27 0.84 -11.88
C ASN A 181 -11.48 -0.47 -11.75
N TYR A 182 -10.14 -0.40 -11.77
CA TYR A 182 -9.29 -1.56 -11.54
C TYR A 182 -9.50 -2.16 -10.15
N LEU A 183 -9.50 -1.33 -9.10
CA LEU A 183 -9.72 -1.78 -7.73
C LEU A 183 -11.12 -2.38 -7.55
N ASN A 184 -12.14 -1.73 -8.13
CA ASN A 184 -13.50 -2.26 -8.13
C ASN A 184 -13.56 -3.65 -8.75
N SER A 185 -12.97 -3.85 -9.92
CA SER A 185 -12.93 -5.15 -10.60
C SER A 185 -12.18 -6.22 -9.79
N SER A 186 -11.17 -5.81 -9.02
CA SER A 186 -10.33 -6.72 -8.23
C SER A 186 -11.00 -7.20 -6.94
N TYR A 187 -11.83 -6.35 -6.32
CA TYR A 187 -12.40 -6.62 -5.00
C TYR A 187 -13.93 -6.84 -5.00
N ASN A 188 -14.66 -6.34 -6.00
CA ASN A 188 -16.11 -6.38 -6.03
C ASN A 188 -16.64 -7.70 -6.64
N GLN A 189 -16.11 -8.84 -6.20
CA GLN A 189 -16.49 -10.17 -6.70
C GLN A 189 -17.53 -10.89 -5.83
N SER A 190 -18.03 -10.24 -4.77
CA SER A 190 -18.97 -10.84 -3.82
C SER A 190 -20.41 -10.78 -4.31
N SER A 191 -21.27 -11.64 -3.72
CA SER A 191 -22.73 -11.66 -3.95
C SER A 191 -23.42 -10.33 -3.59
N ASN A 192 -22.76 -9.45 -2.85
CA ASN A 192 -23.23 -8.13 -2.43
C ASN A 192 -22.32 -7.04 -3.03
N PRO A 193 -22.61 -6.56 -4.24
CA PRO A 193 -21.76 -5.57 -4.89
C PRO A 193 -21.78 -4.23 -4.14
N VAL A 194 -20.59 -3.66 -3.98
CA VAL A 194 -20.39 -2.30 -3.47
C VAL A 194 -20.53 -1.33 -4.66
N ALA A 195 -21.44 -0.36 -4.54
CA ALA A 195 -21.52 0.71 -5.51
C ALA A 195 -20.38 1.72 -5.27
N ILE A 196 -19.66 2.06 -6.34
CA ILE A 196 -18.62 3.11 -6.29
C ILE A 196 -19.12 4.33 -7.06
N ASP A 197 -18.97 5.48 -6.42
CA ASP A 197 -19.18 6.81 -7.00
C ASP A 197 -17.85 7.55 -7.07
N VAL A 198 -17.49 8.10 -8.24
CA VAL A 198 -16.24 8.82 -8.48
C VAL A 198 -16.58 10.23 -8.94
N ASP A 199 -16.25 11.21 -8.12
CA ASP A 199 -16.52 12.61 -8.38
C ASP A 199 -15.23 13.44 -8.40
N ILE A 200 -14.87 13.99 -9.58
CA ILE A 200 -13.63 14.72 -9.78
C ILE A 200 -13.96 16.12 -10.28
N GLY A 201 -13.94 17.08 -9.36
CA GLY A 201 -14.22 18.49 -9.55
C GLY A 201 -12.95 19.35 -9.50
N ILE A 202 -12.12 19.26 -10.54
CA ILE A 202 -10.88 20.03 -10.67
C ILE A 202 -10.81 20.72 -12.03
N SER A 203 -10.28 21.95 -12.09
CA SER A 203 -10.04 22.68 -13.33
C SER A 203 -8.69 22.30 -13.95
N THR A 204 -7.65 22.18 -13.12
CA THR A 204 -6.32 21.73 -13.55
C THR A 204 -6.29 20.20 -13.56
N ARG A 205 -6.14 19.61 -14.73
CA ARG A 205 -6.11 18.13 -14.90
C ARG A 205 -4.71 17.53 -14.83
N LEU A 206 -3.67 18.33 -15.12
CA LEU A 206 -2.31 17.86 -15.25
C LEU A 206 -1.54 17.99 -13.94
N PHE A 207 -1.17 16.85 -13.37
CA PHE A 207 -0.42 16.71 -12.12
C PHE A 207 0.97 16.16 -12.37
N ALA A 208 1.94 16.59 -11.57
CA ALA A 208 3.27 15.98 -11.57
C ALA A 208 3.23 14.54 -11.04
N ILE A 209 4.22 13.74 -11.40
CA ILE A 209 4.37 12.34 -10.93
C ILE A 209 4.40 12.28 -9.41
N ASP A 210 5.15 13.22 -8.79
CA ASP A 210 5.35 13.29 -7.33
C ASP A 210 4.06 13.61 -6.56
N GLU A 211 3.04 14.12 -7.23
CA GLU A 211 1.70 14.34 -6.67
C GLU A 211 0.75 13.19 -7.02
N ALA A 212 0.83 12.67 -8.25
CA ALA A 212 -0.09 11.64 -8.74
C ALA A 212 0.14 10.28 -8.08
N ILE A 213 1.40 9.85 -7.89
CA ILE A 213 1.73 8.57 -7.24
C ILE A 213 1.20 8.52 -5.80
N PRO A 214 1.50 9.50 -4.93
CA PRO A 214 0.93 9.51 -3.58
C PRO A 214 -0.59 9.49 -3.57
N CYS A 215 -1.26 10.27 -4.42
CA CYS A 215 -2.72 10.25 -4.52
C CYS A 215 -3.26 8.87 -4.87
N GLY A 216 -2.66 8.22 -5.86
CA GLY A 216 -3.09 6.88 -6.28
C GLY A 216 -2.87 5.81 -5.21
N LEU A 217 -1.75 5.85 -4.50
CA LEU A 217 -1.48 4.93 -3.41
C LEU A 217 -2.42 5.15 -2.22
N ILE A 218 -2.72 6.40 -1.87
CA ILE A 218 -3.72 6.73 -0.84
C ILE A 218 -5.08 6.15 -1.23
N ILE A 219 -5.52 6.35 -2.47
CA ILE A 219 -6.77 5.77 -2.98
C ILE A 219 -6.73 4.25 -2.87
N ASN A 220 -5.64 3.61 -3.32
CA ASN A 220 -5.48 2.16 -3.25
C ASN A 220 -5.66 1.64 -1.83
N GLU A 221 -4.97 2.23 -0.84
CA GLU A 221 -5.06 1.79 0.55
C GLU A 221 -6.46 1.98 1.14
N LEU A 222 -7.06 3.15 0.92
CA LEU A 222 -8.35 3.49 1.52
C LEU A 222 -9.50 2.71 0.88
N VAL A 223 -9.51 2.54 -0.45
CA VAL A 223 -10.49 1.73 -1.18
C VAL A 223 -10.37 0.26 -0.79
N THR A 224 -9.14 -0.29 -0.74
CA THR A 224 -8.90 -1.66 -0.30
C THR A 224 -9.38 -1.89 1.14
N ASN A 225 -9.10 -0.96 2.05
CA ASN A 225 -9.57 -1.02 3.43
C ASN A 225 -11.09 -0.98 3.53
N ALA A 226 -11.75 -0.19 2.70
CA ALA A 226 -13.22 -0.16 2.64
C ALA A 226 -13.78 -1.52 2.22
N TYR A 227 -13.27 -2.13 1.15
CA TYR A 227 -13.69 -3.47 0.73
C TYR A 227 -13.47 -4.54 1.80
N LYS A 228 -12.33 -4.50 2.48
CA LYS A 228 -11.97 -5.50 3.48
C LYS A 228 -12.72 -5.38 4.79
N TYR A 229 -12.94 -4.14 5.23
CA TYR A 229 -13.38 -3.91 6.61
C TYR A 229 -14.74 -3.22 6.73
N ALA A 230 -15.10 -2.35 5.78
CA ALA A 230 -16.30 -1.54 5.96
C ALA A 230 -17.59 -2.32 5.71
N PHE A 231 -17.57 -3.26 4.76
CA PHE A 231 -18.78 -3.91 4.25
C PHE A 231 -18.96 -5.36 4.71
N GLN A 232 -18.13 -5.86 5.61
CA GLN A 232 -18.34 -7.17 6.22
C GLN A 232 -19.73 -7.23 6.89
N ASN A 233 -20.55 -8.20 6.50
CA ASN A 233 -21.93 -8.40 7.00
C ASN A 233 -22.94 -7.30 6.62
N LYS A 234 -22.67 -6.47 5.62
CA LYS A 234 -23.63 -5.51 5.06
C LYS A 234 -24.11 -5.94 3.67
N GLY A 235 -25.42 -5.92 3.45
CA GLY A 235 -26.02 -6.36 2.19
C GLY A 235 -25.73 -5.45 0.99
N LYS A 236 -25.58 -4.14 1.16
CA LYS A 236 -25.20 -3.18 0.09
C LYS A 236 -24.29 -2.12 0.69
N GLY A 237 -23.16 -1.86 0.01
CA GLY A 237 -22.21 -0.83 0.37
C GLY A 237 -22.15 0.29 -0.66
N ASN A 238 -21.84 1.50 -0.21
CA ASN A 238 -21.53 2.63 -1.07
C ASN A 238 -20.15 3.16 -0.70
N LEU A 239 -19.28 3.27 -1.69
CA LEU A 239 -17.97 3.84 -1.59
C LEU A 239 -17.90 5.07 -2.49
N TYR A 240 -17.42 6.16 -1.98
CA TYR A 240 -17.25 7.43 -2.69
C TYR A 240 -15.77 7.77 -2.75
N VAL A 241 -15.29 8.15 -3.93
CA VAL A 241 -13.94 8.67 -4.17
C VAL A 241 -14.08 10.03 -4.82
N GLY A 242 -13.70 11.07 -4.09
CA GLY A 242 -13.76 12.47 -4.55
C GLY A 242 -12.38 13.09 -4.70
N PHE A 243 -12.19 13.93 -5.72
CA PHE A 243 -11.00 14.75 -5.86
C PHE A 243 -11.39 16.14 -6.34
N HIS A 244 -11.28 17.12 -5.46
CA HIS A 244 -11.79 18.47 -5.69
C HIS A 244 -10.73 19.53 -5.45
N GLU A 245 -10.88 20.65 -6.12
CA GLU A 245 -10.08 21.84 -5.85
C GLU A 245 -10.93 22.93 -5.21
N LYS A 246 -10.30 23.68 -4.32
CA LYS A 246 -10.86 24.89 -3.73
C LYS A 246 -9.82 26.00 -3.78
N LYS A 247 -10.21 27.18 -4.18
CA LYS A 247 -9.37 28.38 -4.07
C LYS A 247 -9.59 29.01 -2.69
N GLU A 248 -8.52 29.08 -1.90
CA GLU A 248 -8.49 29.80 -0.63
C GLU A 248 -7.88 31.19 -0.88
N ASP A 249 -8.52 32.22 -0.36
CA ASP A 249 -8.11 33.67 -0.48
C ASP A 249 -7.82 34.11 -1.92
N GLY A 250 -8.48 33.50 -2.90
CA GLY A 250 -8.38 33.84 -4.33
C GLY A 250 -7.02 33.53 -4.98
N ARG A 251 -6.02 33.09 -4.23
CA ARG A 251 -4.64 32.86 -4.73
C ARG A 251 -4.10 31.45 -4.51
N LYS A 252 -4.51 30.79 -3.46
CA LYS A 252 -3.99 29.46 -3.10
C LYS A 252 -4.98 28.38 -3.50
N THR A 253 -4.57 27.47 -4.39
CA THR A 253 -5.36 26.29 -4.71
C THR A 253 -5.07 25.21 -3.68
N VAL A 254 -6.13 24.63 -3.12
CA VAL A 254 -6.06 23.48 -2.23
C VAL A 254 -6.82 22.32 -2.89
N TYR A 255 -6.15 21.20 -3.08
CA TYR A 255 -6.75 19.96 -3.52
C TYR A 255 -7.22 19.16 -2.32
N THR A 256 -8.33 18.48 -2.46
CA THR A 256 -8.89 17.57 -1.44
C THR A 256 -9.22 16.24 -2.09
N LEU A 257 -8.47 15.24 -1.70
CA LEU A 257 -8.75 13.83 -1.99
C LEU A 257 -9.62 13.27 -0.86
N GLU A 258 -10.74 12.69 -1.20
CA GLU A 258 -11.69 12.10 -0.26
C GLU A 258 -12.00 10.65 -0.62
N VAL A 259 -11.96 9.76 0.37
CA VAL A 259 -12.51 8.41 0.27
C VAL A 259 -13.47 8.22 1.44
N LYS A 260 -14.72 7.85 1.13
CA LYS A 260 -15.79 7.71 2.11
C LYS A 260 -16.56 6.43 1.88
N ASP A 261 -16.76 5.65 2.92
CA ASP A 261 -17.64 4.49 2.94
C ASP A 261 -18.87 4.75 3.83
N ASN A 262 -19.95 4.01 3.58
CA ASN A 262 -21.13 3.95 4.45
C ASN A 262 -21.15 2.69 5.31
N GLY A 263 -19.98 2.08 5.53
CA GLY A 263 -19.82 0.82 6.24
C GLY A 263 -19.99 0.90 7.76
N ARG A 264 -19.36 -0.05 8.46
CA ARG A 264 -19.41 -0.13 9.93
C ARG A 264 -18.63 0.99 10.65
N GLY A 265 -17.83 1.74 9.90
CA GLY A 265 -16.95 2.78 10.46
C GLY A 265 -15.65 2.23 11.05
N LEU A 266 -14.69 3.13 11.22
CA LEU A 266 -13.42 2.84 11.86
C LEU A 266 -13.62 2.74 13.39
N PRO A 267 -13.12 1.68 14.05
CA PRO A 267 -13.26 1.53 15.51
C PRO A 267 -12.69 2.74 16.26
N PRO A 268 -13.31 3.15 17.40
CA PRO A 268 -12.87 4.34 18.15
C PRO A 268 -11.44 4.26 18.69
N ASN A 269 -10.97 3.05 18.98
CA ASN A 269 -9.63 2.77 19.49
C ASN A 269 -8.52 2.75 18.43
N VAL A 270 -8.87 2.89 17.14
CA VAL A 270 -7.88 2.97 16.06
C VAL A 270 -7.49 4.43 15.86
N ASP A 271 -6.31 4.80 16.30
CA ASP A 271 -5.71 6.09 15.96
C ASP A 271 -4.94 5.94 14.67
N VAL A 272 -5.28 6.75 13.66
CA VAL A 272 -4.68 6.67 12.33
C VAL A 272 -3.20 7.07 12.35
N GLN A 273 -2.79 7.91 13.31
CA GLN A 273 -1.40 8.38 13.42
C GLN A 273 -0.49 7.35 14.11
N THR A 274 -1.04 6.53 15.00
CA THR A 274 -0.27 5.56 15.81
C THR A 274 -0.62 4.11 15.51
N THR A 275 -1.45 3.88 14.50
CA THR A 275 -1.91 2.52 14.15
C THR A 275 -0.76 1.62 13.72
N PRO A 276 -0.73 0.34 14.14
CA PRO A 276 0.27 -0.62 13.69
C PRO A 276 0.03 -1.12 12.26
N THR A 277 -1.09 -0.74 11.61
CA THR A 277 -1.41 -1.24 10.26
C THR A 277 -0.66 -0.47 9.18
N LEU A 278 0.11 -1.21 8.38
CA LEU A 278 0.94 -0.67 7.31
C LEU A 278 0.18 0.28 6.36
N GLY A 279 -1.04 -0.09 5.96
CA GLY A 279 -1.82 0.70 5.01
C GLY A 279 -2.12 2.12 5.50
N LEU A 280 -2.55 2.27 6.77
CA LEU A 280 -2.82 3.60 7.33
C LEU A 280 -1.54 4.38 7.64
N GLN A 281 -0.44 3.70 8.02
CA GLN A 281 0.89 4.33 8.13
C GLN A 281 1.34 4.90 6.78
N LEU A 282 1.15 4.13 5.71
CA LEU A 282 1.46 4.58 4.34
C LEU A 282 0.61 5.79 3.94
N VAL A 283 -0.70 5.80 4.26
CA VAL A 283 -1.57 6.97 4.02
C VAL A 283 -1.05 8.21 4.74
N SER A 284 -0.62 8.08 6.00
CA SER A 284 -0.04 9.19 6.77
C SER A 284 1.26 9.70 6.13
N LEU A 285 2.19 8.80 5.82
CA LEU A 285 3.47 9.12 5.19
C LEU A 285 3.28 9.82 3.82
N LEU A 286 2.39 9.29 2.98
CA LEU A 286 2.11 9.89 1.68
C LEU A 286 1.40 11.25 1.79
N THR A 287 0.58 11.43 2.85
CA THR A 287 -0.01 12.74 3.14
C THR A 287 1.05 13.77 3.53
N GLU A 288 2.03 13.38 4.36
CA GLU A 288 3.17 14.22 4.71
C GLU A 288 4.01 14.55 3.48
N GLN A 289 4.25 13.59 2.60
CA GLN A 289 4.96 13.79 1.34
C GLN A 289 4.26 14.84 0.44
N LEU A 290 2.94 14.84 0.39
CA LEU A 290 2.16 15.88 -0.30
C LEU A 290 2.17 17.23 0.46
N SER A 291 2.89 17.33 1.59
CA SER A 291 2.80 18.47 2.52
C SER A 291 1.34 18.76 2.91
N GLY A 292 0.55 17.72 2.98
CA GLY A 292 -0.89 17.74 3.18
C GLY A 292 -1.32 17.56 4.63
N LYS A 293 -2.64 17.56 4.83
CA LYS A 293 -3.28 17.29 6.12
C LYS A 293 -4.31 16.19 5.96
N LEU A 294 -4.19 15.15 6.80
CA LEU A 294 -5.16 14.06 6.89
C LEU A 294 -6.23 14.39 7.94
N ARG A 295 -7.49 14.24 7.57
CA ARG A 295 -8.65 14.30 8.48
C ARG A 295 -9.47 13.02 8.35
N VAL A 296 -9.91 12.50 9.49
CA VAL A 296 -10.72 11.27 9.54
C VAL A 296 -12.00 11.55 10.31
N SER A 297 -13.14 11.20 9.72
CA SER A 297 -14.46 11.25 10.35
C SER A 297 -15.08 9.86 10.39
N ARG A 298 -15.76 9.53 11.51
CA ARG A 298 -16.33 8.23 11.80
C ARG A 298 -17.87 8.23 11.84
N SER A 299 -18.49 9.30 11.33
CA SER A 299 -19.94 9.44 11.33
C SER A 299 -20.57 8.70 10.15
N LYS A 300 -21.41 7.71 10.42
CA LYS A 300 -22.13 6.89 9.42
C LYS A 300 -21.21 6.20 8.39
N GLY A 301 -20.18 5.50 8.86
CA GLY A 301 -19.09 4.91 8.08
C GLY A 301 -17.78 5.60 8.37
N THR A 302 -16.80 5.49 7.45
CA THR A 302 -15.51 6.19 7.56
C THR A 302 -15.34 7.16 6.41
N ARG A 303 -14.81 8.34 6.71
CA ARG A 303 -14.43 9.34 5.71
C ARG A 303 -12.99 9.78 5.98
N PHE A 304 -12.13 9.57 5.01
CA PHE A 304 -10.79 10.10 4.98
C PHE A 304 -10.72 11.28 4.01
N GLN A 305 -10.08 12.36 4.43
CA GLN A 305 -9.82 13.53 3.60
C GLN A 305 -8.35 13.90 3.71
N VAL A 306 -7.68 13.97 2.57
CA VAL A 306 -6.31 14.48 2.44
C VAL A 306 -6.38 15.81 1.67
N SER A 307 -5.96 16.88 2.32
CA SER A 307 -5.94 18.21 1.72
C SER A 307 -4.50 18.69 1.55
N PHE A 308 -4.12 19.10 0.36
CA PHE A 308 -2.78 19.57 0.04
C PHE A 308 -2.81 20.70 -1.00
N SER A 309 -1.73 21.45 -1.08
CA SER A 309 -1.55 22.47 -2.13
C SER A 309 -0.55 21.96 -3.16
N PRO A 310 -0.72 22.30 -4.45
CA PRO A 310 0.27 21.92 -5.46
C PRO A 310 1.65 22.42 -5.05
N VAL A 311 2.67 21.61 -5.27
CA VAL A 311 4.06 22.03 -5.12
C VAL A 311 4.28 23.12 -6.16
N THR A 312 4.35 24.37 -5.71
CA THR A 312 4.69 25.49 -6.60
C THR A 312 6.12 25.22 -7.07
N GLN A 313 6.28 24.78 -8.33
CA GLN A 313 7.59 24.85 -8.96
C GLN A 313 7.98 26.34 -8.89
N MET A 314 8.97 26.66 -8.07
CA MET A 314 9.65 27.94 -8.18
C MET A 314 10.09 28.06 -9.63
N SER A 315 9.45 28.96 -10.35
CA SER A 315 9.90 29.36 -11.68
C SER A 315 11.36 29.72 -11.53
N SER A 316 12.25 28.87 -11.99
CA SER A 316 13.63 29.26 -12.26
C SER A 316 13.56 30.30 -13.36
N LYS A 317 13.41 31.56 -12.95
CA LYS A 317 13.82 32.70 -13.75
C LYS A 317 15.34 32.65 -13.77
N LEU A 318 15.89 32.17 -14.84
CA LEU A 318 17.21 32.51 -15.37
C LEU A 318 17.10 32.68 -16.87
#